data_d870930c2acec14b748190fad54e640e
#
_entry.id   d870930c2acec14b748190fad54e640e
#
_cell.length_a   1.000
_cell.length_b   1.000
_cell.length_c   1.000
_cell.angle_alpha   90.00
_cell.angle_beta   90.00
_cell.angle_gamma   90.00
#
_symmetry.space_group_name_H-M   'P 1'
#
loop_
_entity.id
_entity.type
_entity.pdbx_description
1 polymer ?
#
loop_
_entity_poly.entity_id
_entity_poly.type
_entity_poly.pdbx_seq_one_letter_code
_entity_poly.pdbx_strand_id
1 'polypeptide(L)'
;MADYDMQALAYELNVAATKCVRDAIDQYKSKHPNTNEKFIAGSIGPLNKTLSLSPDVNNPGFRAVTFDEVVIAYTEQIKGLVDGGVDVILIETIFDTLNAKAAIFAVKEFFRKAGKPELPMMISGTITDASGRTLSGQTLAAFYTSIEHAKPLSVGLNCALGAQEMRSHIEELAQIATCYTSAYPNAGLPNAMGEYDEEPHQTAAFIEEWAKNKFVNIVGGCCGTTPDHIKHMADHVKNITPRALPILDPTI
;
A
#
# COMPACT_ATOMS: atom_id res chain seq x y z
N MET A 1 14.11 11.65 4.92
CA MET A 1 14.27 12.79 5.89
C MET A 1 15.74 13.11 6.13
N ALA A 2 16.63 12.13 6.34
CA ALA A 2 18.06 12.37 6.58
C ALA A 2 18.76 13.11 5.43
N ASP A 3 18.36 12.90 4.18
CA ASP A 3 18.93 13.59 3.01
C ASP A 3 18.65 15.12 3.00
N TYR A 4 17.74 15.57 3.87
CA TYR A 4 17.35 16.97 4.04
C TYR A 4 17.68 17.51 5.45
N ASP A 5 18.47 16.78 6.23
CA ASP A 5 18.75 17.06 7.65
C ASP A 5 17.48 17.27 8.52
N MET A 6 16.38 16.60 8.13
CA MET A 6 15.05 16.72 8.75
C MET A 6 14.60 15.45 9.49
N GLN A 7 15.51 14.52 9.78
CA GLN A 7 15.18 13.27 10.44
C GLN A 7 14.50 13.46 11.81
N ALA A 8 14.87 14.51 12.53
CA ALA A 8 14.26 14.84 13.83
C ALA A 8 12.76 15.17 13.74
N LEU A 9 12.26 15.51 12.56
CA LEU A 9 10.84 15.82 12.32
C LEU A 9 10.00 14.60 11.92
N ALA A 10 10.61 13.43 11.72
CA ALA A 10 9.89 12.25 11.22
C ALA A 10 8.69 11.89 12.10
N TYR A 11 8.86 11.85 13.40
CA TYR A 11 7.78 11.59 14.35
C TYR A 11 6.67 12.66 14.27
N GLU A 12 7.03 13.93 14.40
CA GLU A 12 6.05 15.03 14.42
C GLU A 12 5.24 15.13 13.14
N LEU A 13 5.88 14.95 11.98
CA LEU A 13 5.20 14.97 10.68
C LEU A 13 4.18 13.85 10.54
N ASN A 14 4.48 12.64 11.01
CA ASN A 14 3.54 11.53 10.97
C ASN A 14 2.35 11.73 11.91
N VAL A 15 2.56 12.29 13.10
CA VAL A 15 1.47 12.69 14.01
C VAL A 15 0.59 13.76 13.36
N ALA A 16 1.19 14.81 12.80
CA ALA A 16 0.48 15.91 12.16
C ALA A 16 -0.32 15.45 10.93
N ALA A 17 0.27 14.59 10.09
CA ALA A 17 -0.41 14.02 8.92
C ALA A 17 -1.66 13.24 9.32
N THR A 18 -1.56 12.38 10.33
CA THR A 18 -2.71 11.62 10.85
C THR A 18 -3.80 12.55 11.38
N LYS A 19 -3.40 13.60 12.10
CA LYS A 19 -4.34 14.60 12.62
C LYS A 19 -5.09 15.32 11.50
N CYS A 20 -4.42 15.72 10.42
CA CYS A 20 -5.08 16.35 9.27
C CYS A 20 -6.19 15.45 8.68
N VAL A 21 -5.94 14.14 8.57
CA VAL A 21 -6.94 13.19 8.07
C VAL A 21 -8.10 13.05 9.06
N ARG A 22 -7.81 12.97 10.37
CA ARG A 22 -8.84 12.89 11.43
C ARG A 22 -9.74 14.12 11.40
N ASP A 23 -9.16 15.31 11.35
CA ASP A 23 -9.90 16.58 11.30
C ASP A 23 -10.81 16.63 10.04
N ALA A 24 -10.32 16.14 8.88
CA ALA A 24 -11.13 16.05 7.66
C ALA A 24 -12.32 15.07 7.80
N ILE A 25 -12.08 13.91 8.41
CA ILE A 25 -13.14 12.92 8.70
C ILE A 25 -14.20 13.53 9.62
N ASP A 26 -13.80 14.21 10.69
CA ASP A 26 -14.71 14.80 11.66
C ASP A 26 -15.54 15.94 11.02
N GLN A 27 -14.92 16.77 10.20
CA GLN A 27 -15.63 17.79 9.42
C GLN A 27 -16.63 17.16 8.45
N TYR A 28 -16.26 16.07 7.78
CA TYR A 28 -17.18 15.37 6.89
C TYR A 28 -18.35 14.74 7.65
N LYS A 29 -18.08 14.04 8.76
CA LYS A 29 -19.10 13.42 9.62
C LYS A 29 -20.07 14.45 10.19
N SER A 30 -19.61 15.65 10.56
CA SER A 30 -20.47 16.72 11.05
C SER A 30 -21.51 17.19 10.03
N LYS A 31 -21.17 17.15 8.75
CA LYS A 31 -22.05 17.50 7.62
C LYS A 31 -22.89 16.31 7.13
N HIS A 32 -22.43 15.08 7.40
CA HIS A 32 -23.03 13.84 6.92
C HIS A 32 -23.16 12.83 8.08
N PRO A 33 -24.06 13.04 9.04
CA PRO A 33 -24.12 12.24 10.27
C PRO A 33 -24.45 10.76 10.04
N ASN A 34 -25.09 10.42 8.93
CA ASN A 34 -25.45 9.04 8.55
C ASN A 34 -24.39 8.37 7.64
N THR A 35 -23.19 8.94 7.52
CA THR A 35 -22.12 8.33 6.70
C THR A 35 -21.58 7.07 7.39
N ASN A 36 -21.07 6.13 6.57
CA ASN A 36 -20.37 4.97 7.09
C ASN A 36 -19.11 5.39 7.86
N GLU A 37 -18.67 4.54 8.77
CA GLU A 37 -17.43 4.74 9.49
C GLU A 37 -16.25 4.92 8.52
N LYS A 38 -15.30 5.77 8.91
CA LYS A 38 -14.08 6.08 8.16
C LYS A 38 -12.87 5.70 9.01
N PHE A 39 -11.92 5.04 8.36
CA PHE A 39 -10.67 4.59 8.97
C PHE A 39 -9.48 5.34 8.37
N ILE A 40 -8.44 5.53 9.17
CA ILE A 40 -7.19 6.15 8.73
C ILE A 40 -6.15 5.04 8.53
N ALA A 41 -5.69 4.88 7.31
CA ALA A 41 -4.57 4.01 7.00
C ALA A 41 -3.26 4.82 7.09
N GLY A 42 -2.40 4.45 8.04
CA GLY A 42 -1.07 5.04 8.18
C GLY A 42 -0.12 4.46 7.13
N SER A 43 0.22 5.27 6.14
CA SER A 43 1.07 4.84 5.03
C SER A 43 2.54 4.76 5.44
N ILE A 44 3.16 3.62 5.15
CA ILE A 44 4.59 3.35 5.24
C ILE A 44 5.08 3.07 3.82
N GLY A 45 5.62 4.10 3.19
CA GLY A 45 6.14 4.04 1.82
C GLY A 45 7.54 3.44 1.73
N PRO A 46 8.07 3.30 0.50
CA PRO A 46 9.43 2.82 0.28
C PRO A 46 10.46 3.85 0.74
N LEU A 47 11.64 3.34 1.11
CA LEU A 47 12.82 4.17 1.36
C LEU A 47 13.57 4.41 0.03
N ASN A 48 14.40 5.45 0.03
CA ASN A 48 15.34 5.74 -1.08
C ASN A 48 16.57 4.81 -1.11
N LYS A 49 16.65 3.86 -0.16
CA LYS A 49 17.70 2.84 -0.08
C LYS A 49 17.08 1.45 -0.06
N THR A 50 17.70 0.53 -0.76
CA THR A 50 17.25 -0.86 -0.88
C THR A 50 18.18 -1.81 -0.13
N LEU A 51 17.59 -2.85 0.45
CA LEU A 51 18.33 -3.92 1.13
C LEU A 51 18.77 -5.02 0.17
N SER A 52 18.06 -5.21 -0.95
CA SER A 52 18.33 -6.30 -1.89
C SER A 52 19.24 -5.89 -3.05
N LEU A 53 19.31 -4.60 -3.39
CA LEU A 53 20.06 -4.11 -4.54
C LEU A 53 21.28 -3.30 -4.10
N SER A 54 22.38 -3.46 -4.84
CA SER A 54 23.54 -2.59 -4.70
C SER A 54 23.33 -1.28 -5.48
N PRO A 55 23.60 -0.12 -4.89
CA PRO A 55 23.65 1.13 -5.63
C PRO A 55 24.93 1.27 -6.48
N ASP A 56 25.92 0.38 -6.29
CA ASP A 56 27.17 0.35 -7.05
C ASP A 56 27.19 -0.88 -7.96
N VAL A 57 27.08 -0.65 -9.27
CA VAL A 57 27.07 -1.70 -10.30
C VAL A 57 28.37 -2.53 -10.29
N ASN A 58 29.50 -1.93 -9.92
CA ASN A 58 30.80 -2.59 -9.87
C ASN A 58 31.02 -3.38 -8.58
N ASN A 59 30.18 -3.19 -7.58
CA ASN A 59 30.23 -3.91 -6.32
C ASN A 59 28.83 -4.47 -5.95
N PRO A 60 28.38 -5.56 -6.57
CA PRO A 60 27.04 -6.10 -6.38
C PRO A 60 26.75 -6.59 -4.95
N GLY A 61 27.79 -6.83 -4.15
CA GLY A 61 27.66 -7.21 -2.73
C GLY A 61 27.44 -6.03 -1.79
N PHE A 62 27.70 -4.80 -2.22
CA PHE A 62 27.56 -3.61 -1.37
C PHE A 62 26.08 -3.31 -1.06
N ARG A 63 25.82 -2.85 0.15
CA ARG A 63 24.52 -2.33 0.57
C ARG A 63 24.72 -0.98 1.26
N ALA A 64 23.90 0.01 0.84
CA ALA A 64 23.98 1.38 1.38
C ALA A 64 23.28 1.51 2.75
N VAL A 65 22.60 0.47 3.20
CA VAL A 65 21.88 0.44 4.47
C VAL A 65 21.78 -1.00 4.97
N THR A 66 21.75 -1.18 6.28
CA THR A 66 21.52 -2.47 6.94
C THR A 66 20.05 -2.68 7.27
N PHE A 67 19.65 -3.93 7.51
CA PHE A 67 18.29 -4.28 7.94
C PHE A 67 17.91 -3.55 9.24
N ASP A 68 18.81 -3.49 10.22
CA ASP A 68 18.55 -2.86 11.51
C ASP A 68 18.37 -1.34 11.38
N GLU A 69 19.14 -0.68 10.54
CA GLU A 69 18.96 0.76 10.25
C GLU A 69 17.59 1.05 9.62
N VAL A 70 17.14 0.19 8.71
CA VAL A 70 15.81 0.28 8.09
C VAL A 70 14.71 0.05 9.13
N VAL A 71 14.87 -0.94 10.01
CA VAL A 71 13.93 -1.20 11.12
C VAL A 71 13.82 0.00 12.06
N ILE A 72 14.95 0.65 12.39
CA ILE A 72 14.96 1.86 13.24
C ILE A 72 14.15 2.99 12.57
N ALA A 73 14.41 3.25 11.28
CA ALA A 73 13.70 4.29 10.55
C ALA A 73 12.18 4.04 10.48
N TYR A 74 11.78 2.82 10.16
CA TYR A 74 10.36 2.46 10.14
C TYR A 74 9.71 2.48 11.53
N THR A 75 10.43 2.10 12.59
CA THR A 75 9.91 2.14 13.96
C THR A 75 9.57 3.57 14.39
N GLU A 76 10.39 4.55 14.04
CA GLU A 76 10.12 5.97 14.33
C GLU A 76 8.87 6.46 13.59
N GLN A 77 8.71 6.12 12.31
CA GLN A 77 7.52 6.43 11.52
C GLN A 77 6.27 5.78 12.12
N ILE A 78 6.33 4.48 12.43
CA ILE A 78 5.23 3.71 13.02
C ILE A 78 4.79 4.35 14.34
N LYS A 79 5.75 4.76 15.18
CA LYS A 79 5.45 5.43 16.44
C LYS A 79 4.64 6.71 16.21
N GLY A 80 5.05 7.55 15.27
CA GLY A 80 4.32 8.79 14.93
C GLY A 80 2.92 8.51 14.40
N LEU A 81 2.76 7.54 13.50
CA LEU A 81 1.46 7.14 12.95
C LEU A 81 0.51 6.61 14.05
N VAL A 82 0.99 5.71 14.90
CA VAL A 82 0.18 5.10 15.97
C VAL A 82 -0.19 6.13 17.04
N ASP A 83 0.74 6.96 17.45
CA ASP A 83 0.47 8.05 18.42
C ASP A 83 -0.44 9.12 17.81
N GLY A 84 -0.44 9.32 16.50
CA GLY A 84 -1.37 10.14 15.75
C GLY A 84 -2.79 9.55 15.65
N GLY A 85 -2.95 8.27 15.92
CA GLY A 85 -4.24 7.59 15.96
C GLY A 85 -4.71 6.99 14.64
N VAL A 86 -3.80 6.35 13.89
CA VAL A 86 -4.19 5.55 12.71
C VAL A 86 -4.95 4.30 13.14
N ASP A 87 -5.82 3.82 12.27
CA ASP A 87 -6.67 2.64 12.52
C ASP A 87 -6.07 1.37 11.85
N VAL A 88 -5.27 1.55 10.80
CA VAL A 88 -4.66 0.49 9.99
C VAL A 88 -3.24 0.92 9.61
N ILE A 89 -2.30 -0.01 9.55
CA ILE A 89 -0.97 0.20 8.97
C ILE A 89 -1.00 -0.24 7.49
N LEU A 90 -0.58 0.65 6.59
CA LEU A 90 -0.49 0.37 5.15
C LEU A 90 0.97 0.42 4.71
N ILE A 91 1.60 -0.74 4.51
CA ILE A 91 2.93 -0.83 3.89
C ILE A 91 2.72 -0.88 2.38
N GLU A 92 3.10 0.18 1.67
CA GLU A 92 2.73 0.34 0.26
C GLU A 92 3.91 0.66 -0.66
N THR A 93 3.66 0.51 -1.97
CA THR A 93 4.63 0.79 -3.05
C THR A 93 5.91 -0.03 -2.90
N ILE A 94 5.75 -1.29 -2.50
CA ILE A 94 6.88 -2.17 -2.23
C ILE A 94 7.49 -2.63 -3.55
N PHE A 95 8.74 -2.26 -3.79
CA PHE A 95 9.55 -2.74 -4.91
C PHE A 95 10.76 -3.59 -4.46
N ASP A 96 11.04 -3.62 -3.14
CA ASP A 96 12.04 -4.49 -2.50
C ASP A 96 11.40 -5.22 -1.32
N THR A 97 11.25 -6.53 -1.43
CA THR A 97 10.59 -7.35 -0.42
C THR A 97 11.39 -7.49 0.87
N LEU A 98 12.71 -7.29 0.85
CA LEU A 98 13.50 -7.27 2.09
C LEU A 98 13.22 -5.98 2.88
N ASN A 99 13.04 -4.84 2.21
CA ASN A 99 12.55 -3.61 2.86
C ASN A 99 11.15 -3.82 3.45
N ALA A 100 10.25 -4.51 2.73
CA ALA A 100 8.94 -4.86 3.26
C ALA A 100 9.01 -5.73 4.51
N LYS A 101 9.90 -6.73 4.53
CA LYS A 101 10.14 -7.57 5.71
C LYS A 101 10.66 -6.75 6.91
N ALA A 102 11.51 -5.76 6.66
CA ALA A 102 11.98 -4.85 7.70
C ALA A 102 10.82 -3.99 8.26
N ALA A 103 9.93 -3.50 7.39
CA ALA A 103 8.73 -2.77 7.82
C ALA A 103 7.78 -3.65 8.63
N ILE A 104 7.47 -4.86 8.16
CA ILE A 104 6.65 -5.85 8.87
C ILE A 104 7.25 -6.17 10.24
N PHE A 105 8.57 -6.41 10.30
CA PHE A 105 9.27 -6.66 11.56
C PHE A 105 9.17 -5.47 12.52
N ALA A 106 9.38 -4.25 12.01
CA ALA A 106 9.26 -3.03 12.80
C ALA A 106 7.85 -2.85 13.38
N VAL A 107 6.79 -3.10 12.60
CA VAL A 107 5.40 -3.04 13.08
C VAL A 107 5.18 -4.05 14.21
N LYS A 108 5.48 -5.32 13.97
CA LYS A 108 5.26 -6.38 14.98
C LYS A 108 6.06 -6.14 16.26
N GLU A 109 7.32 -5.75 16.12
CA GLU A 109 8.21 -5.47 17.25
C GLU A 109 7.78 -4.23 18.05
N PHE A 110 7.28 -3.18 17.34
CA PHE A 110 6.73 -2.00 18.01
C PHE A 110 5.54 -2.36 18.92
N PHE A 111 4.54 -3.07 18.39
CA PHE A 111 3.35 -3.44 19.17
C PHE A 111 3.71 -4.43 20.31
N ARG A 112 4.61 -5.39 20.05
CA ARG A 112 5.10 -6.31 21.07
C ARG A 112 5.77 -5.57 22.22
N LYS A 113 6.67 -4.62 21.93
CA LYS A 113 7.36 -3.82 22.96
C LYS A 113 6.41 -2.86 23.70
N ALA A 114 5.43 -2.32 23.01
CA ALA A 114 4.43 -1.43 23.60
C ALA A 114 3.39 -2.17 24.46
N GLY A 115 3.32 -3.51 24.39
CA GLY A 115 2.28 -4.29 25.05
C GLY A 115 0.87 -3.97 24.55
N LYS A 116 0.74 -3.49 23.31
CA LYS A 116 -0.53 -3.11 22.68
C LYS A 116 -0.97 -4.16 21.65
N PRO A 117 -2.29 -4.33 21.43
CA PRO A 117 -2.78 -5.10 20.29
C PRO A 117 -2.24 -4.55 18.97
N GLU A 118 -1.81 -5.45 18.09
CA GLU A 118 -1.35 -5.09 16.75
C GLU A 118 -2.53 -4.55 15.92
N LEU A 119 -2.33 -3.42 15.23
CA LEU A 119 -3.30 -2.91 14.28
C LEU A 119 -3.34 -3.78 13.02
N PRO A 120 -4.49 -3.86 12.32
CA PRO A 120 -4.56 -4.53 11.03
C PRO A 120 -3.50 -3.97 10.08
N MET A 121 -2.90 -4.85 9.29
CA MET A 121 -1.85 -4.49 8.34
C MET A 121 -2.34 -4.75 6.91
N MET A 122 -2.24 -3.76 6.05
CA MET A 122 -2.42 -3.86 4.60
C MET A 122 -1.05 -3.80 3.95
N ILE A 123 -0.80 -4.61 2.93
CA ILE A 123 0.50 -4.68 2.25
C ILE A 123 0.28 -4.56 0.74
N SER A 124 0.98 -3.63 0.08
CA SER A 124 0.81 -3.36 -1.34
C SER A 124 2.16 -3.28 -2.06
N GLY A 125 2.34 -4.13 -3.07
CA GLY A 125 3.51 -4.13 -3.92
C GLY A 125 3.37 -3.21 -5.14
N THR A 126 4.48 -3.00 -5.83
CA THR A 126 4.47 -2.30 -7.11
C THR A 126 5.23 -3.10 -8.17
N ILE A 127 4.58 -3.29 -9.32
CA ILE A 127 5.18 -3.91 -10.49
C ILE A 127 5.82 -2.80 -11.32
N THR A 128 7.12 -2.90 -11.55
CA THR A 128 7.91 -1.80 -12.12
C THR A 128 8.29 -1.99 -13.57
N ASP A 129 8.05 -3.17 -14.14
CA ASP A 129 8.42 -3.47 -15.51
C ASP A 129 7.34 -4.27 -16.27
N ALA A 130 7.47 -4.27 -17.60
CA ALA A 130 6.56 -4.98 -18.50
C ALA A 130 6.65 -6.52 -18.37
N SER A 131 7.66 -7.06 -17.66
CA SER A 131 7.78 -8.50 -17.39
C SER A 131 6.97 -8.95 -16.17
N GLY A 132 6.26 -8.03 -15.52
CA GLY A 132 5.46 -8.31 -14.34
C GLY A 132 6.26 -8.54 -13.06
N ARG A 133 7.41 -7.84 -12.92
CA ARG A 133 8.30 -8.00 -11.77
C ARG A 133 8.41 -6.72 -10.96
N THR A 134 8.70 -6.88 -9.68
CA THR A 134 9.16 -5.79 -8.82
C THR A 134 10.58 -5.38 -9.21
N LEU A 135 11.05 -4.22 -8.77
CA LEU A 135 12.42 -3.75 -9.03
C LEU A 135 13.48 -4.73 -8.53
N SER A 136 13.23 -5.44 -7.45
CA SER A 136 14.12 -6.50 -6.94
C SER A 136 14.00 -7.83 -7.72
N GLY A 137 13.24 -7.87 -8.82
CA GLY A 137 13.15 -8.98 -9.76
C GLY A 137 12.13 -10.06 -9.40
N GLN A 138 11.31 -9.87 -8.39
CA GLN A 138 10.33 -10.87 -7.96
C GLN A 138 9.05 -10.82 -8.81
N THR A 139 8.53 -11.99 -9.16
CA THR A 139 7.19 -12.13 -9.70
C THR A 139 6.14 -11.82 -8.64
N LEU A 140 4.89 -11.63 -9.05
CA LEU A 140 3.79 -11.38 -8.13
C LEU A 140 3.61 -12.51 -7.11
N ALA A 141 3.65 -13.76 -7.54
CA ALA A 141 3.58 -14.91 -6.64
C ALA A 141 4.76 -14.93 -5.64
N ALA A 142 5.98 -14.65 -6.08
CA ALA A 142 7.15 -14.57 -5.20
C ALA A 142 7.03 -13.40 -4.20
N PHE A 143 6.51 -12.24 -4.63
CA PHE A 143 6.20 -11.12 -3.74
C PHE A 143 5.21 -11.57 -2.66
N TYR A 144 4.05 -12.14 -3.06
CA TYR A 144 3.03 -12.57 -2.11
C TYR A 144 3.56 -13.61 -1.10
N THR A 145 4.23 -14.65 -1.57
CA THR A 145 4.86 -15.67 -0.71
C THR A 145 5.86 -15.05 0.27
N SER A 146 6.57 -13.98 -0.13
CA SER A 146 7.53 -13.30 0.73
C SER A 146 6.89 -12.60 1.93
N ILE A 147 5.61 -12.20 1.84
CA ILE A 147 4.94 -11.35 2.84
C ILE A 147 3.74 -12.02 3.51
N GLU A 148 3.23 -13.14 3.01
CA GLU A 148 2.03 -13.81 3.53
C GLU A 148 2.15 -14.23 5.00
N HIS A 149 3.39 -14.51 5.48
CA HIS A 149 3.68 -14.81 6.89
C HIS A 149 3.27 -13.68 7.86
N ALA A 150 3.12 -12.46 7.35
CA ALA A 150 2.62 -11.32 8.12
C ALA A 150 1.13 -11.45 8.47
N LYS A 151 0.40 -12.33 7.76
CA LYS A 151 -1.06 -12.50 7.87
C LYS A 151 -1.78 -11.16 7.68
N PRO A 152 -1.56 -10.46 6.55
CA PRO A 152 -2.13 -9.14 6.34
C PRO A 152 -3.67 -9.20 6.23
N LEU A 153 -4.32 -8.09 6.58
CA LEU A 153 -5.74 -7.85 6.31
C LEU A 153 -6.00 -7.89 4.80
N SER A 154 -5.14 -7.23 4.03
CA SER A 154 -5.19 -7.27 2.56
C SER A 154 -3.80 -7.27 1.96
N VAL A 155 -3.69 -7.88 0.78
CA VAL A 155 -2.55 -7.75 -0.13
C VAL A 155 -3.01 -7.07 -1.41
N GLY A 156 -2.17 -6.24 -1.99
CA GLY A 156 -2.54 -5.50 -3.19
C GLY A 156 -1.39 -5.05 -4.04
N LEU A 157 -1.75 -4.27 -5.05
CA LEU A 157 -0.82 -3.56 -5.92
C LEU A 157 -1.18 -2.08 -5.97
N ASN A 158 -0.18 -1.23 -6.02
CA ASN A 158 -0.37 0.20 -6.24
C ASN A 158 0.79 0.81 -7.03
N CYS A 159 0.50 1.96 -7.65
CA CYS A 159 1.50 2.78 -8.33
C CYS A 159 2.16 2.11 -9.56
N ALA A 160 3.09 2.81 -10.20
CA ALA A 160 3.83 2.48 -11.41
C ALA A 160 2.96 2.25 -12.66
N LEU A 161 1.86 1.52 -12.54
CA LEU A 161 0.96 1.15 -13.63
C LEU A 161 -0.38 1.89 -13.53
N GLY A 162 -1.00 2.16 -14.66
CA GLY A 162 -2.41 2.50 -14.77
C GLY A 162 -3.29 1.26 -14.57
N ALA A 163 -4.60 1.47 -14.53
CA ALA A 163 -5.54 0.37 -14.31
C ALA A 163 -5.47 -0.67 -15.43
N GLN A 164 -5.33 -0.25 -16.67
CA GLN A 164 -5.26 -1.16 -17.81
C GLN A 164 -4.09 -2.13 -17.70
N GLU A 165 -2.90 -1.62 -17.39
CA GLU A 165 -1.67 -2.43 -17.30
C GLU A 165 -1.65 -3.31 -16.04
N MET A 166 -2.29 -2.84 -14.95
CA MET A 166 -2.34 -3.57 -13.69
C MET A 166 -3.30 -4.77 -13.71
N ARG A 167 -4.23 -4.81 -14.65
CA ARG A 167 -5.34 -5.77 -14.68
C ARG A 167 -4.91 -7.24 -14.53
N SER A 168 -3.97 -7.71 -15.36
CA SER A 168 -3.53 -9.12 -15.33
C SER A 168 -2.88 -9.50 -14.00
N HIS A 169 -2.20 -8.58 -13.37
CA HIS A 169 -1.54 -8.80 -12.08
C HIS A 169 -2.55 -8.85 -10.94
N ILE A 170 -3.61 -8.03 -10.98
CA ILE A 170 -4.69 -8.10 -9.98
C ILE A 170 -5.50 -9.39 -10.15
N GLU A 171 -5.72 -9.84 -11.37
CA GLU A 171 -6.35 -11.15 -11.64
C GLU A 171 -5.53 -12.31 -11.07
N GLU A 172 -4.21 -12.35 -11.31
CA GLU A 172 -3.29 -13.34 -10.73
C GLU A 172 -3.33 -13.28 -9.19
N LEU A 173 -3.23 -12.07 -8.61
CA LEU A 173 -3.26 -11.88 -7.17
C LEU A 173 -4.57 -12.39 -6.55
N ALA A 174 -5.70 -12.15 -7.20
CA ALA A 174 -7.01 -12.63 -6.73
C ALA A 174 -7.11 -14.16 -6.67
N GLN A 175 -6.36 -14.87 -7.51
CA GLN A 175 -6.35 -16.34 -7.54
C GLN A 175 -5.48 -16.93 -6.41
N ILE A 176 -4.39 -16.26 -6.03
CA ILE A 176 -3.42 -16.80 -5.06
C ILE A 176 -3.59 -16.26 -3.63
N ALA A 177 -4.19 -15.07 -3.47
CA ALA A 177 -4.28 -14.42 -2.17
C ALA A 177 -5.31 -15.11 -1.25
N THR A 178 -4.88 -15.43 -0.02
CA THR A 178 -5.71 -16.00 1.04
C THR A 178 -6.39 -14.95 1.93
N CYS A 179 -6.02 -13.67 1.78
CA CYS A 179 -6.61 -12.51 2.45
C CYS A 179 -7.39 -11.62 1.46
N TYR A 180 -7.91 -10.49 1.91
CA TYR A 180 -8.54 -9.52 1.01
C TYR A 180 -7.54 -8.99 -0.01
N THR A 181 -8.03 -8.60 -1.19
CA THR A 181 -7.21 -8.00 -2.25
C THR A 181 -7.51 -6.52 -2.40
N SER A 182 -6.47 -5.72 -2.62
CA SER A 182 -6.57 -4.26 -2.81
C SER A 182 -5.85 -3.80 -4.07
N ALA A 183 -6.35 -2.71 -4.69
CA ALA A 183 -5.72 -2.14 -5.88
C ALA A 183 -5.86 -0.62 -5.88
N TYR A 184 -4.71 0.06 -6.08
CA TYR A 184 -4.61 1.52 -6.16
C TYR A 184 -3.77 1.92 -7.39
N PRO A 185 -4.33 1.83 -8.62
CA PRO A 185 -3.61 2.21 -9.83
C PRO A 185 -3.37 3.72 -9.87
N ASN A 186 -2.42 4.13 -10.71
CA ASN A 186 -2.31 5.52 -11.14
C ASN A 186 -3.48 5.88 -12.07
N ALA A 187 -3.74 7.17 -12.24
CA ALA A 187 -4.69 7.68 -13.24
C ALA A 187 -4.07 7.61 -14.66
N GLY A 188 -3.83 6.38 -15.12
CA GLY A 188 -3.08 6.06 -16.34
C GLY A 188 -1.57 6.08 -16.13
N LEU A 189 -0.82 6.15 -17.25
CA LEU A 189 0.63 6.33 -17.23
C LEU A 189 0.98 7.82 -17.32
N PRO A 190 2.12 8.26 -16.76
CA PRO A 190 2.54 9.64 -16.86
C PRO A 190 2.84 10.01 -18.33
N ASN A 191 2.38 11.17 -18.75
CA ASN A 191 2.68 11.76 -20.06
C ASN A 191 4.14 12.28 -20.12
N ALA A 192 4.52 12.84 -21.27
CA ALA A 192 5.89 13.36 -21.47
C ALA A 192 6.27 14.50 -20.50
N MET A 193 5.29 15.16 -19.87
CA MET A 193 5.49 16.21 -18.88
C MET A 193 5.44 15.67 -17.43
N GLY A 194 5.19 14.35 -17.26
CA GLY A 194 5.05 13.71 -15.96
C GLY A 194 3.64 13.88 -15.34
N GLU A 195 2.68 14.37 -16.09
CA GLU A 195 1.29 14.55 -15.67
C GLU A 195 0.45 13.30 -15.97
N TYR A 196 -0.71 13.17 -15.33
CA TYR A 196 -1.63 12.05 -15.48
C TYR A 196 -2.92 12.53 -16.13
N ASP A 197 -3.26 11.97 -17.30
CA ASP A 197 -4.33 12.44 -18.16
C ASP A 197 -5.56 11.52 -18.18
N GLU A 198 -5.54 10.37 -17.46
CA GLU A 198 -6.69 9.47 -17.41
C GLU A 198 -7.83 10.09 -16.63
N GLU A 199 -9.00 10.15 -17.26
CA GLU A 199 -10.18 10.79 -16.68
C GLU A 199 -10.88 9.87 -15.64
N PRO A 200 -11.60 10.45 -14.64
CA PRO A 200 -12.27 9.71 -13.58
C PRO A 200 -13.16 8.56 -14.03
N HIS A 201 -13.91 8.76 -15.13
CA HIS A 201 -14.81 7.73 -15.67
C HIS A 201 -14.06 6.54 -16.31
N GLN A 202 -12.88 6.79 -16.86
CA GLN A 202 -12.05 5.76 -17.49
C GLN A 202 -11.47 4.83 -16.41
N THR A 203 -10.81 5.40 -15.41
CA THR A 203 -10.30 4.62 -14.26
C THR A 203 -11.43 3.83 -13.58
N ALA A 204 -12.58 4.47 -13.35
CA ALA A 204 -13.73 3.82 -12.71
C ALA A 204 -14.27 2.62 -13.51
N ALA A 205 -14.25 2.69 -14.85
CA ALA A 205 -14.68 1.58 -15.71
C ALA A 205 -13.79 0.33 -15.54
N PHE A 206 -12.45 0.50 -15.44
CA PHE A 206 -11.53 -0.61 -15.14
C PHE A 206 -11.78 -1.19 -13.74
N ILE A 207 -11.93 -0.34 -12.74
CA ILE A 207 -12.21 -0.76 -11.36
C ILE A 207 -13.53 -1.53 -11.27
N GLU A 208 -14.57 -1.09 -11.98
CA GLU A 208 -15.85 -1.78 -12.07
C GLU A 208 -15.70 -3.18 -12.68
N GLU A 209 -14.93 -3.30 -13.75
CA GLU A 209 -14.62 -4.58 -14.41
C GLU A 209 -13.93 -5.54 -13.42
N TRP A 210 -12.92 -5.07 -12.68
CA TRP A 210 -12.25 -5.90 -11.67
C TRP A 210 -13.18 -6.33 -10.54
N ALA A 211 -14.05 -5.44 -10.08
CA ALA A 211 -15.02 -5.76 -9.04
C ALA A 211 -16.05 -6.79 -9.53
N LYS A 212 -16.55 -6.66 -10.77
CA LYS A 212 -17.48 -7.64 -11.40
C LYS A 212 -16.83 -9.02 -11.54
N ASN A 213 -15.54 -9.08 -11.87
CA ASN A 213 -14.78 -10.32 -11.99
C ASN A 213 -14.29 -10.88 -10.63
N LYS A 214 -14.60 -10.20 -9.51
CA LYS A 214 -14.21 -10.65 -8.16
C LYS A 214 -12.69 -10.64 -7.94
N PHE A 215 -11.99 -9.66 -8.52
CA PHE A 215 -10.55 -9.55 -8.33
C PHE A 215 -10.19 -8.73 -7.08
N VAL A 216 -11.08 -7.84 -6.63
CA VAL A 216 -10.78 -6.86 -5.58
C VAL A 216 -11.83 -6.81 -4.48
N ASN A 217 -11.38 -6.44 -3.27
CA ASN A 217 -12.20 -6.13 -2.10
C ASN A 217 -12.10 -4.64 -1.74
N ILE A 218 -10.93 -4.04 -1.95
CA ILE A 218 -10.62 -2.65 -1.59
C ILE A 218 -10.06 -1.97 -2.84
N VAL A 219 -10.59 -0.81 -3.18
CA VAL A 219 -10.17 -0.05 -4.36
C VAL A 219 -9.89 1.39 -4.01
N GLY A 220 -9.01 2.00 -4.74
CA GLY A 220 -8.61 3.39 -4.60
C GLY A 220 -7.75 3.81 -5.77
N GLY A 221 -6.94 4.84 -5.58
CA GLY A 221 -5.99 5.31 -6.58
C GLY A 221 -4.69 5.79 -5.97
N CYS A 222 -3.67 5.92 -6.80
CA CYS A 222 -2.35 6.42 -6.45
C CYS A 222 -2.05 7.72 -7.20
N CYS A 223 -0.93 7.81 -7.92
CA CYS A 223 -0.51 9.03 -8.60
C CYS A 223 -1.56 9.51 -9.62
N GLY A 224 -1.80 10.83 -9.66
CA GLY A 224 -2.78 11.46 -10.54
C GLY A 224 -4.24 11.33 -10.09
N THR A 225 -4.55 10.51 -9.11
CA THR A 225 -5.92 10.32 -8.62
C THR A 225 -6.41 11.55 -7.86
N THR A 226 -7.58 12.04 -8.25
CA THR A 226 -8.28 13.18 -7.63
C THR A 226 -9.50 12.71 -6.82
N PRO A 227 -10.12 13.58 -6.01
CA PRO A 227 -11.39 13.26 -5.35
C PRO A 227 -12.49 12.79 -6.31
N ASP A 228 -12.54 13.33 -7.54
CA ASP A 228 -13.52 12.92 -8.54
C ASP A 228 -13.28 11.48 -9.02
N HIS A 229 -12.03 11.06 -9.18
CA HIS A 229 -11.70 9.64 -9.45
C HIS A 229 -12.26 8.75 -8.36
N ILE A 230 -11.99 9.06 -7.09
CA ILE A 230 -12.46 8.26 -5.96
C ILE A 230 -14.00 8.21 -5.92
N LYS A 231 -14.65 9.33 -6.19
CA LYS A 231 -16.12 9.39 -6.25
C LYS A 231 -16.67 8.48 -7.35
N HIS A 232 -16.12 8.55 -8.57
CA HIS A 232 -16.53 7.70 -9.69
C HIS A 232 -16.31 6.22 -9.39
N MET A 233 -15.14 5.85 -8.87
CA MET A 233 -14.86 4.47 -8.44
C MET A 233 -15.90 3.98 -7.41
N ALA A 234 -16.16 4.77 -6.35
CA ALA A 234 -17.12 4.42 -5.31
C ALA A 234 -18.54 4.23 -5.89
N ASP A 235 -18.97 5.13 -6.78
CA ASP A 235 -20.29 5.04 -7.44
C ASP A 235 -20.42 3.79 -8.31
N HIS A 236 -19.36 3.38 -9.00
CA HIS A 236 -19.35 2.21 -9.87
C HIS A 236 -19.37 0.89 -9.11
N VAL A 237 -18.73 0.81 -7.93
CA VAL A 237 -18.58 -0.47 -7.19
C VAL A 237 -19.61 -0.67 -6.07
N LYS A 238 -20.36 0.36 -5.67
CA LYS A 238 -21.24 0.36 -4.47
C LYS A 238 -22.26 -0.78 -4.39
N ASN A 239 -22.68 -1.33 -5.55
CA ASN A 239 -23.68 -2.40 -5.63
C ASN A 239 -23.08 -3.74 -6.08
N ILE A 240 -21.76 -3.83 -6.16
CA ILE A 240 -21.06 -5.06 -6.58
C ILE A 240 -20.65 -5.84 -5.34
N THR A 241 -21.02 -7.11 -5.29
CA THR A 241 -20.58 -8.02 -4.23
C THR A 241 -19.06 -8.17 -4.31
N PRO A 242 -18.31 -7.98 -3.22
CA PRO A 242 -16.85 -8.11 -3.24
C PRO A 242 -16.38 -9.54 -3.48
N ARG A 243 -15.07 -9.71 -3.67
CA ARG A 243 -14.41 -11.03 -3.74
C ARG A 243 -14.63 -11.78 -2.42
N ALA A 244 -15.03 -13.03 -2.50
CA ALA A 244 -15.09 -13.92 -1.34
C ALA A 244 -13.67 -14.37 -0.95
N LEU A 245 -13.39 -14.48 0.35
CA LEU A 245 -12.15 -15.12 0.79
C LEU A 245 -12.18 -16.61 0.45
N PRO A 246 -11.04 -17.20 0.05
CA PRO A 246 -10.95 -18.63 -0.18
C PRO A 246 -11.20 -19.39 1.14
N ILE A 247 -11.87 -20.51 1.05
CA ILE A 247 -12.02 -21.44 2.17
C ILE A 247 -10.71 -22.23 2.25
N LEU A 248 -9.93 -21.96 3.28
CA LEU A 248 -8.69 -22.70 3.51
C LEU A 248 -9.02 -24.08 4.09
N ASP A 249 -8.43 -25.11 3.51
CA ASP A 249 -8.51 -26.46 4.07
C ASP A 249 -7.68 -26.49 5.39
N PRO A 250 -8.28 -26.78 6.55
CA PRO A 250 -7.57 -26.81 7.82
C PRO A 250 -6.53 -27.95 7.92
N THR A 251 -6.44 -28.81 6.91
CA THR A 251 -5.53 -29.97 6.88
C THR A 251 -4.25 -29.74 6.08
N ILE A 252 -4.06 -28.54 5.50
CA ILE A 252 -2.85 -28.17 4.74
C ILE A 252 -2.00 -27.18 5.53
#